data_0ddf5983d23505f975978db4a3754d8f
#
_entry.id   0ddf5983d23505f975978db4a3754d8f
#
_cell.length_a   1.000
_cell.length_b   1.000
_cell.length_c   1.000
_cell.angle_alpha   90.00
_cell.angle_beta   90.00
_cell.angle_gamma   90.00
#
_symmetry.space_group_name_H-M   'P 1'
#
loop_
_entity.id
_entity.type
_entity.pdbx_description
1 polymer ?
#
loop_
_entity_poly.entity_id
_entity_poly.type
_entity_poly.pdbx_seq_one_letter_code
_entity_poly.pdbx_strand_id
1 'polypeptide(L)'
;MAQIQQTLPEGFELHLVYDKSEAVNEAIDNVIQNIVIAIGLTAGLLLLFLGKFSTMFIAALTMPISVIGAFTLMYFAGFGINMMSLMALSSSVGLLVTNSIVVLENINEKLKLGLDPKEAAYRGTSEIMVAIMASTLTNVCVFVPIAFMKSIAGIFFRTFGLTMVFATFVSLLVTFTLTPLMAAYLFKGKKKDENGNIIEEKPSILDRILSLFPKSLNGIRFIYLKTLSFCLSIPGVL
;
A
#
# COMPACT_ATOMS: atom_id res chain seq x y z
N MET A 1 0.43 13.51 -37.40
CA MET A 1 0.95 14.74 -38.01
C MET A 1 1.40 14.53 -39.43
N ALA A 2 2.38 13.69 -39.73
CA ALA A 2 2.90 13.50 -41.09
C ALA A 2 1.84 13.11 -42.14
N GLN A 3 0.84 12.29 -41.79
CA GLN A 3 -0.26 11.90 -42.69
C GLN A 3 -1.24 13.05 -42.98
N ILE A 4 -1.46 13.95 -42.03
CA ILE A 4 -2.37 15.09 -42.19
C ILE A 4 -1.69 16.18 -43.00
N GLN A 5 -0.39 16.34 -42.85
CA GLN A 5 0.39 17.35 -43.63
C GLN A 5 0.43 17.03 -45.11
N GLN A 6 0.31 15.75 -45.51
CA GLN A 6 0.24 15.34 -46.92
C GLN A 6 -1.12 15.58 -47.56
N THR A 7 -2.18 15.83 -46.77
CA THR A 7 -3.54 16.09 -47.27
C THR A 7 -3.89 17.58 -47.29
N LEU A 8 -2.99 18.46 -46.82
CA LEU A 8 -3.18 19.91 -46.82
C LEU A 8 -2.88 20.52 -48.21
N PRO A 9 -3.66 21.52 -48.63
CA PRO A 9 -3.35 22.29 -49.84
C PRO A 9 -1.99 22.98 -49.74
N GLU A 10 -1.36 23.24 -50.91
CA GLU A 10 -0.07 23.95 -50.96
C GLU A 10 -0.17 25.32 -50.27
N GLY A 11 0.75 25.59 -49.35
CA GLY A 11 0.84 26.87 -48.62
C GLY A 11 0.32 26.81 -47.18
N PHE A 12 -0.16 25.65 -46.70
CA PHE A 12 -0.55 25.45 -45.30
C PHE A 12 0.52 24.66 -44.55
N GLU A 13 1.04 25.20 -43.45
CA GLU A 13 1.91 24.50 -42.52
C GLU A 13 1.19 24.17 -41.25
N LEU A 14 1.28 22.91 -40.82
CA LEU A 14 0.67 22.44 -39.58
C LEU A 14 1.68 22.54 -38.43
N HIS A 15 1.45 23.44 -37.49
CA HIS A 15 2.23 23.58 -36.27
C HIS A 15 1.49 22.95 -35.10
N LEU A 16 2.18 22.06 -34.39
CA LEU A 16 1.68 21.52 -33.13
C LEU A 16 1.84 22.59 -32.05
N VAL A 17 0.70 23.14 -31.59
CA VAL A 17 0.71 24.22 -30.57
C VAL A 17 0.74 23.62 -29.15
N TYR A 18 0.12 22.48 -28.96
CA TYR A 18 0.05 21.82 -27.66
C TYR A 18 -0.18 20.32 -27.82
N ASP A 19 0.64 19.50 -27.14
CA ASP A 19 0.50 18.06 -27.09
C ASP A 19 0.11 17.60 -25.68
N LYS A 20 -1.14 17.18 -25.52
CA LYS A 20 -1.61 16.62 -24.25
C LYS A 20 -1.00 15.26 -23.92
N SER A 21 -0.47 14.54 -24.91
CA SER A 21 0.14 13.23 -24.70
C SER A 21 1.43 13.33 -23.88
N GLU A 22 2.18 14.42 -24.02
CA GLU A 22 3.40 14.69 -23.27
C GLU A 22 3.09 14.80 -21.77
N ALA A 23 2.08 15.58 -21.38
CA ALA A 23 1.64 15.71 -20.00
C ALA A 23 1.09 14.39 -19.40
N VAL A 24 0.44 13.56 -20.22
CA VAL A 24 -0.03 12.23 -19.77
C VAL A 24 1.16 11.28 -19.59
N ASN A 25 2.13 11.29 -20.48
CA ASN A 25 3.33 10.47 -20.37
C ASN A 25 4.14 10.85 -19.11
N GLU A 26 4.36 12.15 -18.86
CA GLU A 26 5.00 12.60 -17.61
C GLU A 26 4.23 12.14 -16.37
N ALA A 27 2.90 12.16 -16.39
CA ALA A 27 2.10 11.70 -15.28
C ALA A 27 2.19 10.17 -15.09
N ILE A 28 2.31 9.39 -16.17
CA ILE A 28 2.55 7.93 -16.10
C ILE A 28 3.92 7.67 -15.47
N ASP A 29 4.95 8.37 -15.93
CA ASP A 29 6.31 8.23 -15.40
C ASP A 29 6.35 8.59 -13.90
N ASN A 30 5.65 9.65 -13.49
CA ASN A 30 5.51 10.03 -12.09
C ASN A 30 4.81 8.94 -11.25
N VAL A 31 3.77 8.29 -11.78
CA VAL A 31 3.10 7.16 -11.08
C VAL A 31 4.07 6.00 -10.91
N ILE A 32 4.78 5.61 -11.97
CA ILE A 32 5.77 4.52 -11.92
C ILE A 32 6.87 4.86 -10.91
N GLN A 33 7.41 6.07 -10.96
CA GLN A 33 8.44 6.53 -10.03
C GLN A 33 7.94 6.51 -8.57
N ASN A 34 6.71 6.99 -8.32
CA ASN A 34 6.12 6.96 -6.99
C ASN A 34 5.92 5.53 -6.47
N ILE A 35 5.51 4.59 -7.33
CA ILE A 35 5.39 3.18 -6.97
C ILE A 35 6.77 2.61 -6.61
N VAL A 36 7.79 2.86 -7.42
CA VAL A 36 9.16 2.36 -7.18
C VAL A 36 9.72 2.93 -5.87
N ILE A 37 9.55 4.24 -5.64
CA ILE A 37 9.99 4.90 -4.40
C ILE A 37 9.22 4.31 -3.19
N ALA A 38 7.90 4.16 -3.29
CA ALA A 38 7.09 3.60 -2.22
C ALA A 38 7.47 2.15 -1.91
N ILE A 39 7.71 1.32 -2.93
CA ILE A 39 8.23 -0.05 -2.76
C ILE A 39 9.57 -0.02 -2.04
N GLY A 40 10.51 0.82 -2.49
CA GLY A 40 11.84 0.94 -1.90
C GLY A 40 11.81 1.37 -0.43
N LEU A 41 11.04 2.43 -0.12
CA LEU A 41 10.88 2.92 1.25
C LEU A 41 10.20 1.88 2.14
N THR A 42 9.10 1.29 1.67
CA THR A 42 8.37 0.27 2.43
C THR A 42 9.22 -0.97 2.66
N ALA A 43 9.91 -1.44 1.62
CA ALA A 43 10.82 -2.58 1.72
C ALA A 43 11.95 -2.29 2.72
N GLY A 44 12.54 -1.10 2.66
CA GLY A 44 13.57 -0.66 3.60
C GLY A 44 13.06 -0.61 5.04
N LEU A 45 11.91 0.01 5.28
CA LEU A 45 11.30 0.08 6.61
C LEU A 45 10.93 -1.30 7.15
N LEU A 46 10.26 -2.14 6.34
CA LEU A 46 9.89 -3.49 6.77
C LEU A 46 11.11 -4.36 7.07
N LEU A 47 12.16 -4.26 6.24
CA LEU A 47 13.40 -4.96 6.50
C LEU A 47 14.03 -4.49 7.84
N LEU A 48 13.99 -3.20 8.09
CA LEU A 48 14.58 -2.56 9.26
C LEU A 48 13.81 -2.89 10.56
N PHE A 49 12.46 -2.93 10.51
CA PHE A 49 11.62 -3.19 11.68
C PHE A 49 11.33 -4.68 11.92
N LEU A 50 11.05 -5.44 10.87
CA LEU A 50 10.68 -6.85 10.98
C LEU A 50 11.85 -7.82 10.70
N GLY A 51 12.89 -7.37 9.99
CA GLY A 51 14.07 -8.18 9.68
C GLY A 51 13.79 -9.40 8.76
N LYS A 52 12.61 -9.46 8.11
CA LYS A 52 12.19 -10.62 7.32
C LYS A 52 12.01 -10.26 5.85
N PHE A 53 12.81 -10.88 5.00
CA PHE A 53 12.74 -10.69 3.56
C PHE A 53 11.37 -11.10 2.98
N SER A 54 10.76 -12.16 3.51
CA SER A 54 9.43 -12.61 3.04
C SER A 54 8.35 -11.55 3.24
N THR A 55 8.34 -10.86 4.38
CA THR A 55 7.37 -9.78 4.65
C THR A 55 7.56 -8.60 3.70
N MET A 56 8.82 -8.20 3.47
CA MET A 56 9.19 -7.17 2.52
C MET A 56 8.70 -7.53 1.10
N PHE A 57 8.97 -8.76 0.65
CA PHE A 57 8.61 -9.22 -0.69
C PHE A 57 7.09 -9.20 -0.92
N ILE A 58 6.30 -9.68 0.06
CA ILE A 58 4.83 -9.67 -0.03
C ILE A 58 4.32 -8.23 -0.16
N ALA A 59 4.77 -7.32 0.72
CA ALA A 59 4.35 -5.93 0.67
C ALA A 59 4.74 -5.24 -0.65
N ALA A 60 5.94 -5.50 -1.16
CA ALA A 60 6.40 -4.97 -2.43
C ALA A 60 5.55 -5.44 -3.63
N LEU A 61 5.06 -6.68 -3.57
CA LEU A 61 4.25 -7.27 -4.65
C LEU A 61 2.79 -6.81 -4.61
N THR A 62 2.23 -6.55 -3.44
CA THR A 62 0.83 -6.14 -3.29
C THR A 62 0.53 -4.78 -3.91
N MET A 63 1.51 -3.86 -3.93
CA MET A 63 1.34 -2.52 -4.52
C MET A 63 1.07 -2.55 -6.02
N PRO A 64 1.96 -3.11 -6.88
CA PRO A 64 1.72 -3.10 -8.32
C PRO A 64 0.45 -3.88 -8.68
N ILE A 65 0.14 -4.97 -7.97
CA ILE A 65 -1.09 -5.73 -8.20
C ILE A 65 -2.33 -4.88 -7.90
N SER A 66 -2.32 -4.10 -6.82
CA SER A 66 -3.42 -3.20 -6.47
C SER A 66 -3.60 -2.09 -7.50
N VAL A 67 -2.51 -1.53 -8.01
CA VAL A 67 -2.57 -0.49 -9.06
C VAL A 67 -3.10 -1.06 -10.38
N ILE A 68 -2.61 -2.23 -10.81
CA ILE A 68 -3.10 -2.90 -12.02
C ILE A 68 -4.59 -3.24 -11.88
N GLY A 69 -5.01 -3.73 -10.70
CA GLY A 69 -6.41 -3.99 -10.42
C GLY A 69 -7.27 -2.72 -10.46
N ALA A 70 -6.77 -1.59 -9.97
CA ALA A 70 -7.45 -0.30 -10.07
C ALA A 70 -7.63 0.14 -11.54
N PHE A 71 -6.60 0.02 -12.38
CA PHE A 71 -6.72 0.27 -13.82
C PHE A 71 -7.75 -0.64 -14.49
N THR A 72 -7.79 -1.91 -14.08
CA THR A 72 -8.76 -2.88 -14.59
C THR A 72 -10.20 -2.45 -14.28
N LEU A 73 -10.48 -2.02 -13.03
CA LEU A 73 -11.80 -1.51 -12.66
C LEU A 73 -12.16 -0.21 -13.39
N MET A 74 -11.18 0.70 -13.58
CA MET A 74 -11.38 1.92 -14.37
C MET A 74 -11.79 1.60 -15.80
N TYR A 75 -11.13 0.62 -16.42
CA TYR A 75 -11.45 0.17 -17.77
C TYR A 75 -12.89 -0.35 -17.87
N PHE A 76 -13.32 -1.21 -16.94
CA PHE A 76 -14.70 -1.70 -16.88
C PHE A 76 -15.74 -0.61 -16.59
N ALA A 77 -15.35 0.41 -15.84
CA ALA A 77 -16.20 1.56 -15.56
C ALA A 77 -16.28 2.58 -16.71
N GLY A 78 -15.57 2.34 -17.83
CA GLY A 78 -15.64 3.13 -19.05
C GLY A 78 -14.91 4.47 -18.99
N PHE A 79 -13.95 4.65 -18.07
CA PHE A 79 -13.10 5.83 -18.07
C PHE A 79 -11.61 5.47 -18.16
N GLY A 80 -10.92 6.26 -18.97
CA GLY A 80 -9.53 6.02 -19.31
C GLY A 80 -8.53 6.70 -18.37
N ILE A 81 -7.27 6.45 -18.67
CA ILE A 81 -6.14 7.10 -18.03
C ILE A 81 -6.12 8.58 -18.44
N ASN A 82 -6.18 9.45 -17.47
CA ASN A 82 -6.03 10.88 -17.62
C ASN A 82 -5.25 11.47 -16.44
N MET A 83 -4.89 12.75 -16.52
CA MET A 83 -4.11 13.42 -15.48
C MET A 83 -4.72 13.25 -14.09
N MET A 84 -6.06 13.37 -13.94
CA MET A 84 -6.73 13.26 -12.65
C MET A 84 -6.71 11.84 -12.09
N SER A 85 -6.89 10.81 -12.94
CA SER A 85 -6.79 9.41 -12.51
C SER A 85 -5.37 9.04 -12.11
N LEU A 86 -4.35 9.54 -12.82
CA LEU A 86 -2.94 9.31 -12.49
C LEU A 86 -2.53 10.01 -11.20
N MET A 87 -2.99 11.25 -10.97
CA MET A 87 -2.80 11.95 -9.69
C MET A 87 -3.46 11.20 -8.53
N ALA A 88 -4.68 10.67 -8.73
CA ALA A 88 -5.35 9.84 -7.73
C ALA A 88 -4.56 8.57 -7.40
N LEU A 89 -4.09 7.84 -8.41
CA LEU A 89 -3.28 6.64 -8.21
C LEU A 89 -1.97 6.95 -7.49
N SER A 90 -1.26 7.99 -7.91
CA SER A 90 -0.04 8.45 -7.25
C SER A 90 -0.29 8.77 -5.76
N SER A 91 -1.37 9.48 -5.47
CA SER A 91 -1.77 9.81 -4.09
C SER A 91 -2.19 8.58 -3.29
N SER A 92 -2.79 7.57 -3.94
CA SER A 92 -3.30 6.37 -3.28
C SER A 92 -2.19 5.38 -2.87
N VAL A 93 -1.01 5.42 -3.49
CA VAL A 93 0.07 4.45 -3.27
C VAL A 93 0.39 4.27 -1.78
N GLY A 94 0.45 5.35 -1.00
CA GLY A 94 0.67 5.28 0.45
C GLY A 94 -0.45 4.57 1.21
N LEU A 95 -1.70 4.76 0.81
CA LEU A 95 -2.87 4.11 1.42
C LEU A 95 -2.92 2.61 1.10
N LEU A 96 -2.55 2.25 -0.15
CA LEU A 96 -2.58 0.86 -0.63
C LEU A 96 -1.65 -0.05 0.18
N VAL A 97 -0.49 0.48 0.57
CA VAL A 97 0.54 -0.27 1.31
C VAL A 97 0.18 -0.47 2.77
N THR A 98 -0.40 0.53 3.41
CA THR A 98 -0.62 0.54 4.86
C THR A 98 -1.44 -0.66 5.32
N ASN A 99 -2.52 -0.99 4.62
CA ASN A 99 -3.38 -2.13 4.98
C ASN A 99 -2.63 -3.46 4.94
N SER A 100 -1.84 -3.70 3.88
CA SER A 100 -1.05 -4.93 3.74
C SER A 100 0.03 -5.05 4.80
N ILE A 101 0.69 -3.93 5.17
CA ILE A 101 1.70 -3.92 6.24
C ILE A 101 1.08 -4.32 7.57
N VAL A 102 -0.06 -3.75 7.95
CA VAL A 102 -0.74 -4.03 9.22
C VAL A 102 -1.14 -5.51 9.30
N VAL A 103 -1.65 -6.09 8.20
CA VAL A 103 -1.96 -7.54 8.15
C VAL A 103 -0.70 -8.38 8.33
N LEU A 104 0.38 -8.06 7.60
CA LEU A 104 1.63 -8.81 7.68
C LEU A 104 2.28 -8.73 9.07
N GLU A 105 2.17 -7.58 9.73
CA GLU A 105 2.68 -7.39 11.08
C GLU A 105 1.90 -8.26 12.07
N ASN A 106 0.57 -8.25 12.01
CA ASN A 106 -0.25 -9.08 12.90
C ASN A 106 -0.05 -10.58 12.65
N ILE A 107 0.04 -11.01 11.38
CA ILE A 107 0.39 -12.40 11.03
C ILE A 107 1.76 -12.77 11.64
N ASN A 108 2.74 -11.88 11.52
CA ASN A 108 4.07 -12.11 12.08
C ASN A 108 4.06 -12.19 13.62
N GLU A 109 3.21 -11.43 14.30
CA GLU A 109 3.00 -11.56 15.74
C GLU A 109 2.45 -12.95 16.12
N LYS A 110 1.45 -13.43 15.37
CA LYS A 110 0.92 -14.80 15.59
C LYS A 110 1.96 -15.89 15.38
N LEU A 111 2.85 -15.70 14.39
CA LEU A 111 4.00 -16.61 14.19
C LEU A 111 4.98 -16.59 15.36
N LYS A 112 5.24 -15.42 15.96
CA LYS A 112 6.09 -15.31 17.15
C LYS A 112 5.50 -16.07 18.35
N LEU A 113 4.17 -16.14 18.43
CA LEU A 113 3.47 -16.93 19.45
C LEU A 113 3.50 -18.45 19.20
N GLY A 114 4.13 -18.90 18.10
CA GLY A 114 4.35 -20.32 17.79
C GLY A 114 3.23 -21.00 17.00
N LEU A 115 2.32 -20.22 16.40
CA LEU A 115 1.29 -20.75 15.50
C LEU A 115 1.94 -21.21 14.17
N ASP A 116 1.31 -22.21 13.54
CA ASP A 116 1.67 -22.63 12.18
C ASP A 116 1.39 -21.49 11.19
N PRO A 117 2.19 -21.33 10.08
CA PRO A 117 2.02 -20.22 9.14
C PRO A 117 0.61 -20.06 8.59
N LYS A 118 -0.09 -21.14 8.28
CA LYS A 118 -1.47 -21.10 7.79
C LYS A 118 -2.44 -20.60 8.86
N GLU A 119 -2.30 -21.10 10.08
CA GLU A 119 -3.13 -20.69 11.22
C GLU A 119 -2.83 -19.23 11.63
N ALA A 120 -1.55 -18.84 11.60
CA ALA A 120 -1.12 -17.48 11.86
C ALA A 120 -1.70 -16.50 10.82
N ALA A 121 -1.68 -16.87 9.53
CA ALA A 121 -2.27 -16.07 8.48
C ALA A 121 -3.78 -15.92 8.65
N TYR A 122 -4.50 -16.99 8.97
CA TYR A 122 -5.93 -16.96 9.19
C TYR A 122 -6.31 -16.10 10.41
N ARG A 123 -5.75 -16.41 11.58
CA ARG A 123 -6.08 -15.68 12.83
C ARG A 123 -5.60 -14.24 12.80
N GLY A 124 -4.37 -14.01 12.31
CA GLY A 124 -3.80 -12.66 12.22
C GLY A 124 -4.62 -11.75 11.31
N THR A 125 -5.11 -12.25 10.18
CA THR A 125 -5.97 -11.48 9.28
C THR A 125 -7.35 -11.26 9.87
N SER A 126 -7.98 -12.31 10.43
CA SER A 126 -9.34 -12.22 10.99
C SER A 126 -9.46 -11.23 12.14
N GLU A 127 -8.44 -11.15 13.00
CA GLU A 127 -8.43 -10.28 14.17
C GLU A 127 -8.49 -8.79 13.81
N ILE A 128 -7.84 -8.38 12.73
CA ILE A 128 -7.76 -6.97 12.32
C ILE A 128 -8.70 -6.62 11.15
N MET A 129 -9.42 -7.62 10.63
CA MET A 129 -10.29 -7.47 9.46
C MET A 129 -11.28 -6.32 9.63
N VAL A 130 -11.98 -6.27 10.76
CA VAL A 130 -13.00 -5.25 11.04
C VAL A 130 -12.38 -3.84 11.08
N ALA A 131 -11.21 -3.70 11.69
CA ALA A 131 -10.51 -2.41 11.77
C ALA A 131 -10.08 -1.90 10.38
N ILE A 132 -9.53 -2.79 9.55
CA ILE A 132 -9.13 -2.44 8.17
C ILE A 132 -10.35 -2.14 7.31
N MET A 133 -11.44 -2.90 7.42
CA MET A 133 -12.69 -2.61 6.71
C MET A 133 -13.25 -1.25 7.12
N ALA A 134 -13.27 -0.92 8.41
CA ALA A 134 -13.76 0.35 8.90
C ALA A 134 -12.93 1.54 8.38
N SER A 135 -11.60 1.45 8.43
CA SER A 135 -10.70 2.49 7.92
C SER A 135 -10.83 2.66 6.39
N THR A 136 -10.94 1.55 5.67
CA THR A 136 -11.13 1.56 4.21
C THR A 136 -12.49 2.16 3.84
N LEU A 137 -13.56 1.80 4.55
CA LEU A 137 -14.89 2.36 4.33
C LEU A 137 -14.91 3.87 4.61
N THR A 138 -14.18 4.33 5.61
CA THR A 138 -14.03 5.77 5.89
C THR A 138 -13.41 6.50 4.70
N ASN A 139 -12.35 5.96 4.08
CA ASN A 139 -11.76 6.53 2.87
C ASN A 139 -12.77 6.56 1.71
N VAL A 140 -13.52 5.48 1.50
CA VAL A 140 -14.57 5.44 0.47
C VAL A 140 -15.65 6.49 0.74
N CYS A 141 -16.10 6.65 1.98
CA CYS A 141 -17.09 7.64 2.37
C CYS A 141 -16.64 9.10 2.11
N VAL A 142 -15.34 9.36 2.14
CA VAL A 142 -14.77 10.68 1.80
C VAL A 142 -14.75 10.91 0.29
N PHE A 143 -14.35 9.91 -0.50
CA PHE A 143 -14.16 10.09 -1.94
C PHE A 143 -15.44 9.91 -2.77
N VAL A 144 -16.44 9.15 -2.28
CA VAL A 144 -17.72 8.97 -2.98
C VAL A 144 -18.47 10.30 -3.17
N PRO A 145 -18.66 11.18 -2.17
CA PRO A 145 -19.29 12.47 -2.40
C PRO A 145 -18.56 13.34 -3.43
N ILE A 146 -17.23 13.30 -3.46
CA ILE A 146 -16.42 14.03 -4.43
C ILE A 146 -16.72 13.53 -5.85
N ALA A 147 -16.88 12.23 -6.04
CA ALA A 147 -17.23 11.62 -7.31
C ALA A 147 -18.62 12.02 -7.84
N PHE A 148 -19.54 12.47 -6.95
CA PHE A 148 -20.90 12.87 -7.33
C PHE A 148 -21.12 14.39 -7.34
N MET A 149 -20.08 15.21 -7.18
CA MET A 149 -20.18 16.66 -7.29
C MET A 149 -20.64 17.10 -8.68
N LYS A 150 -21.66 17.96 -8.74
CA LYS A 150 -22.27 18.45 -10.01
C LYS A 150 -21.69 19.79 -10.50
N SER A 151 -20.65 20.33 -9.85
CA SER A 151 -19.99 21.56 -10.24
C SER A 151 -19.00 21.37 -11.39
N ILE A 152 -18.51 22.46 -12.00
CA ILE A 152 -17.43 22.41 -12.99
C ILE A 152 -16.20 21.72 -12.41
N ALA A 153 -15.85 22.05 -11.17
CA ALA A 153 -14.79 21.34 -10.43
C ALA A 153 -15.11 19.85 -10.27
N GLY A 154 -16.37 19.47 -10.07
CA GLY A 154 -16.83 18.09 -9.95
C GLY A 154 -16.56 17.25 -11.18
N ILE A 155 -16.57 17.82 -12.39
CA ILE A 155 -16.24 17.11 -13.61
C ILE A 155 -14.80 16.57 -13.56
N PHE A 156 -13.87 17.38 -13.06
CA PHE A 156 -12.46 16.99 -12.89
C PHE A 156 -12.27 16.04 -11.72
N PHE A 157 -12.85 16.37 -10.57
CA PHE A 157 -12.69 15.57 -9.35
C PHE A 157 -13.47 14.25 -9.35
N ARG A 158 -14.46 14.10 -10.21
CA ARG A 158 -15.19 12.83 -10.38
C ARG A 158 -14.25 11.67 -10.71
N THR A 159 -13.40 11.87 -11.70
CA THR A 159 -12.43 10.84 -12.12
C THR A 159 -11.42 10.55 -10.99
N PHE A 160 -10.94 11.59 -10.31
CA PHE A 160 -10.08 11.44 -9.14
C PHE A 160 -10.75 10.62 -8.04
N GLY A 161 -11.95 11.02 -7.61
CA GLY A 161 -12.69 10.33 -6.54
C GLY A 161 -13.01 8.88 -6.85
N LEU A 162 -13.49 8.58 -8.08
CA LEU A 162 -13.77 7.21 -8.51
C LEU A 162 -12.49 6.36 -8.56
N THR A 163 -11.39 6.91 -9.05
CA THR A 163 -10.10 6.21 -9.07
C THR A 163 -9.62 5.87 -7.66
N MET A 164 -9.74 6.82 -6.71
CA MET A 164 -9.42 6.57 -5.29
C MET A 164 -10.29 5.46 -4.69
N VAL A 165 -11.59 5.45 -4.97
CA VAL A 165 -12.51 4.40 -4.51
C VAL A 165 -12.11 3.04 -5.09
N PHE A 166 -11.82 2.96 -6.39
CA PHE A 166 -11.43 1.70 -7.03
C PHE A 166 -10.09 1.19 -6.51
N ALA A 167 -9.08 2.07 -6.40
CA ALA A 167 -7.79 1.70 -5.85
C ALA A 167 -7.91 1.17 -4.41
N THR A 168 -8.69 1.85 -3.58
CA THR A 168 -8.93 1.46 -2.19
C THR A 168 -9.66 0.12 -2.10
N PHE A 169 -10.66 -0.11 -2.95
CA PHE A 169 -11.42 -1.36 -2.98
C PHE A 169 -10.55 -2.54 -3.42
N VAL A 170 -9.76 -2.38 -4.49
CA VAL A 170 -8.82 -3.42 -4.95
C VAL A 170 -7.77 -3.71 -3.89
N SER A 171 -7.23 -2.68 -3.26
CA SER A 171 -6.27 -2.86 -2.15
C SER A 171 -6.86 -3.69 -1.01
N LEU A 172 -8.12 -3.45 -0.65
CA LEU A 172 -8.81 -4.24 0.36
C LEU A 172 -8.91 -5.72 -0.04
N LEU A 173 -9.29 -6.00 -1.30
CA LEU A 173 -9.35 -7.36 -1.83
C LEU A 173 -7.98 -8.04 -1.80
N VAL A 174 -6.93 -7.36 -2.27
CA VAL A 174 -5.55 -7.87 -2.26
C VAL A 174 -5.08 -8.12 -0.83
N THR A 175 -5.40 -7.21 0.09
CA THR A 175 -5.03 -7.31 1.51
C THR A 175 -5.65 -8.53 2.20
N PHE A 176 -6.89 -8.88 1.88
CA PHE A 176 -7.57 -10.03 2.52
C PHE A 176 -7.45 -11.35 1.76
N THR A 177 -6.96 -11.33 0.52
CA THR A 177 -6.77 -12.55 -0.28
C THR A 177 -5.30 -12.87 -0.50
N LEU A 178 -4.61 -12.02 -1.25
CA LEU A 178 -3.24 -12.27 -1.67
C LEU A 178 -2.24 -12.19 -0.51
N THR A 179 -2.38 -11.18 0.36
CA THR A 179 -1.45 -10.97 1.48
C THR A 179 -1.40 -12.16 2.44
N PRO A 180 -2.53 -12.65 3.01
CA PRO A 180 -2.50 -13.81 3.89
C PRO A 180 -2.16 -15.10 3.17
N LEU A 181 -2.56 -15.25 1.90
CA LEU A 181 -2.19 -16.40 1.09
C LEU A 181 -0.66 -16.49 0.93
N MET A 182 -0.03 -15.41 0.50
CA MET A 182 1.42 -15.37 0.37
C MET A 182 2.13 -15.55 1.71
N ALA A 183 1.61 -14.96 2.79
CA ALA A 183 2.16 -15.13 4.12
C ALA A 183 2.11 -16.60 4.58
N ALA A 184 0.99 -17.30 4.33
CA ALA A 184 0.83 -18.72 4.67
C ALA A 184 1.86 -19.62 3.97
N TYR A 185 2.30 -19.26 2.76
CA TYR A 185 3.25 -20.07 1.98
C TYR A 185 4.71 -19.60 2.10
N LEU A 186 4.97 -18.30 2.22
CA LEU A 186 6.34 -17.76 2.27
C LEU A 186 6.90 -17.69 3.70
N PHE A 187 6.05 -17.63 4.70
CA PHE A 187 6.54 -17.63 6.08
C PHE A 187 6.92 -19.05 6.51
N LYS A 188 8.07 -19.15 7.16
CA LYS A 188 8.51 -20.41 7.78
C LYS A 188 7.99 -20.46 9.21
N GLY A 189 7.30 -21.52 9.55
CA GLY A 189 6.97 -21.84 10.95
C GLY A 189 8.23 -22.05 11.77
N LYS A 190 8.18 -21.71 13.05
CA LYS A 190 9.26 -22.03 13.97
C LYS A 190 9.34 -23.57 14.09
N LYS A 191 10.53 -24.13 13.92
CA LYS A 191 10.75 -25.57 14.18
C LYS A 191 10.54 -25.83 15.66
N LYS A 192 9.69 -26.78 15.96
CA LYS A 192 9.50 -27.30 17.35
C LYS A 192 10.41 -28.52 17.51
N ASP A 193 11.09 -28.59 18.65
CA ASP A 193 11.83 -29.78 19.07
C ASP A 193 10.84 -30.90 19.48
N GLU A 194 11.30 -32.14 19.58
CA GLU A 194 10.48 -33.29 20.00
C GLU A 194 9.76 -33.07 21.34
N ASN A 195 10.25 -32.16 22.16
CA ASN A 195 9.65 -31.73 23.43
C ASN A 195 8.69 -30.52 23.33
N GLY A 196 8.37 -30.06 22.10
CA GLY A 196 7.45 -28.94 21.89
C GLY A 196 8.07 -27.56 22.13
N ASN A 197 9.35 -27.46 22.45
CA ASN A 197 10.04 -26.19 22.64
C ASN A 197 10.41 -25.56 21.29
N ILE A 198 10.29 -24.23 21.20
CA ILE A 198 10.61 -23.46 20.00
C ILE A 198 12.14 -23.41 19.86
N ILE A 199 12.68 -24.01 18.80
CA ILE A 199 14.10 -23.87 18.45
C ILE A 199 14.29 -22.49 17.85
N GLU A 200 15.04 -21.63 18.51
CA GLU A 200 15.48 -20.37 17.95
C GLU A 200 16.54 -20.66 16.85
N GLU A 201 16.19 -20.40 15.58
CA GLU A 201 17.18 -20.45 14.51
C GLU A 201 18.27 -19.41 14.78
N LYS A 202 19.52 -19.79 14.60
CA LYS A 202 20.68 -18.87 14.76
C LYS A 202 20.45 -17.64 13.89
N PRO A 203 20.53 -16.42 14.47
CA PRO A 203 20.31 -15.19 13.72
C PRO A 203 21.30 -15.11 12.56
N SER A 204 20.78 -14.86 11.37
CA SER A 204 21.60 -14.57 10.18
C SER A 204 22.45 -13.32 10.45
N ILE A 205 23.56 -13.16 9.72
CA ILE A 205 24.43 -11.96 9.86
C ILE A 205 23.60 -10.68 9.63
N LEU A 206 22.62 -10.74 8.70
CA LEU A 206 21.66 -9.65 8.50
C LEU A 206 20.78 -9.39 9.73
N ASP A 207 20.29 -10.45 10.40
CA ASP A 207 19.48 -10.31 11.62
C ASP A 207 20.28 -9.65 12.75
N ARG A 208 21.59 -9.86 12.78
CA ARG A 208 22.48 -9.27 13.78
C ARG A 208 22.71 -7.76 13.56
N ILE A 209 22.81 -7.33 12.30
CA ILE A 209 22.93 -5.90 11.94
C ILE A 209 21.58 -5.19 12.18
N LEU A 210 20.48 -5.82 11.76
CA LEU A 210 19.13 -5.30 11.93
C LEU A 210 18.67 -5.29 13.40
N SER A 211 19.19 -6.18 14.26
CA SER A 211 18.88 -6.20 15.69
C SER A 211 19.48 -5.03 16.49
N LEU A 212 20.39 -4.26 15.90
CA LEU A 212 20.92 -3.02 16.50
C LEU A 212 19.87 -1.90 16.49
N PHE A 213 19.00 -1.86 15.50
CA PHE A 213 17.99 -0.81 15.33
C PHE A 213 16.87 -0.87 16.39
N PRO A 214 16.24 -2.04 16.71
CA PRO A 214 15.28 -2.14 17.80
C PRO A 214 15.84 -1.73 19.16
N LYS A 215 17.15 -1.91 19.40
CA LYS A 215 17.81 -1.42 20.62
C LYS A 215 17.84 0.11 20.70
N SER A 216 18.05 0.78 19.59
CA SER A 216 17.99 2.25 19.52
C SER A 216 16.58 2.78 19.78
N LEU A 217 15.55 2.04 19.36
CA LEU A 217 14.13 2.37 19.60
C LEU A 217 13.72 2.24 21.08
N ASN A 218 14.46 1.51 21.91
CA ASN A 218 14.16 1.40 23.34
C ASN A 218 14.21 2.74 24.05
N GLY A 219 15.06 3.68 23.61
CA GLY A 219 15.09 5.06 24.10
C GLY A 219 13.80 5.81 23.79
N ILE A 220 13.32 5.71 22.55
CA ILE A 220 12.07 6.35 22.10
C ILE A 220 10.88 5.72 22.83
N ARG A 221 10.86 4.39 22.96
CA ARG A 221 9.84 3.66 23.72
C ARG A 221 9.79 4.11 25.19
N PHE A 222 10.93 4.29 25.82
CA PHE A 222 11.00 4.76 27.21
C PHE A 222 10.41 6.18 27.36
N ILE A 223 10.78 7.10 26.45
CA ILE A 223 10.23 8.46 26.41
C ILE A 223 8.70 8.41 26.20
N TYR A 224 8.24 7.63 25.21
CA TYR A 224 6.82 7.45 24.92
C TYR A 224 6.03 6.92 26.12
N LEU A 225 6.52 5.84 26.76
CA LEU A 225 5.85 5.24 27.92
C LEU A 225 5.81 6.21 29.11
N LYS A 226 6.87 7.00 29.33
CA LYS A 226 6.91 8.01 30.38
C LYS A 226 5.92 9.15 30.10
N THR A 227 5.84 9.61 28.86
CA THR A 227 4.88 10.64 28.44
C THR A 227 3.44 10.13 28.54
N LEU A 228 3.19 8.90 28.07
CA LEU A 228 1.88 8.26 28.18
C LEU A 228 1.43 8.09 29.64
N SER A 229 2.33 7.57 30.49
CA SER A 229 2.07 7.42 31.92
C SER A 229 1.77 8.77 32.59
N PHE A 230 2.50 9.82 32.22
CA PHE A 230 2.25 11.18 32.70
C PHE A 230 0.88 11.70 32.22
N CYS A 231 0.53 11.55 30.95
CA CYS A 231 -0.79 11.94 30.43
C CYS A 231 -1.95 11.20 31.11
N LEU A 232 -1.78 9.89 31.35
CA LEU A 232 -2.80 9.08 32.01
C LEU A 232 -2.88 9.33 33.54
N SER A 233 -1.86 9.90 34.14
CA SER A 233 -1.85 10.24 35.57
C SER A 233 -2.49 11.58 35.89
N ILE A 234 -2.84 12.40 34.89
CA ILE A 234 -3.54 13.68 35.05
C ILE A 234 -5.05 13.41 35.12
N PRO A 235 -5.70 13.51 36.29
CA PRO A 235 -7.16 13.35 36.40
C PRO A 235 -7.83 14.53 35.74
N GLY A 236 -8.34 14.38 34.53
CA GLY A 236 -9.00 15.43 33.72
C GLY A 236 -8.83 15.32 32.22
N VAL A 237 -8.11 14.31 31.73
CA VAL A 237 -7.95 14.04 30.29
C VAL A 237 -8.84 12.88 29.81
N LEU A 238 -9.63 12.29 30.72
CA LEU A 238 -10.65 11.27 30.40
C LEU A 238 -12.04 11.89 30.36
#